data_467a5dcb5df2ec093614da896347feae
#
_entry.id   467a5dcb5df2ec093614da896347feae
#
_cell.length_a   1.000
_cell.length_b   1.000
_cell.length_c   1.000
_cell.angle_alpha   90.00
_cell.angle_beta   90.00
_cell.angle_gamma   90.00
#
_symmetry.space_group_name_H-M   'P 1'
#
loop_
_entity.id
_entity.type
_entity.pdbx_description
1 polymer ?
#
loop_
_entity_poly.entity_id
_entity_poly.type
_entity_poly.pdbx_seq_one_letter_code
_entity_poly.pdbx_strand_id
1 'polypeptide(L)'
;MHPKIILIHPPVSKPAEPPAGLAKLAGCLHANGIGHEIIDTNLEGLLYLITSPVPETGENDRWTARAGKHREENLSALRDGKIYQSRSRYQRAVADINRLISRAGKAYSIDLSLADYRDSRLTPVKSGDLLKAAETPQNNLFYPYFAPRLENALKENPEFIGFSLNYLSQALCTFAMIGFIRRRNPRQKIVLGGSLTTSWAKITGNKNVFGGLIDEIVAGAGEKRLLDLLGCQDGKIDTPPDYRSFPVHDYLSPVTILPFCTARGCYWRQCSFCPEKAEGSLYLPLSPARVLSQLQTLGGQMHPGLIHLVDNAVSPAILKTLTQNSPGVPWYGFTRITP
;
A
#
# COMPACT_ATOMS: atom_id res chain seq x y z
N MET A 1 -16.70 7.55 -17.63
CA MET A 1 -15.59 8.51 -17.87
C MET A 1 -14.33 7.71 -17.73
N HIS A 2 -13.50 7.63 -18.78
CA HIS A 2 -12.25 6.87 -18.71
C HIS A 2 -11.28 7.54 -17.71
N PRO A 3 -10.57 6.77 -16.87
CA PRO A 3 -9.62 7.34 -15.92
C PRO A 3 -8.43 7.95 -16.66
N LYS A 4 -8.05 9.18 -16.30
CA LYS A 4 -6.81 9.79 -16.78
C LYS A 4 -5.58 9.12 -16.19
N ILE A 5 -5.72 8.62 -14.96
CA ILE A 5 -4.65 7.95 -14.25
C ILE A 5 -5.19 6.74 -13.48
N ILE A 6 -4.41 5.66 -13.48
CA ILE A 6 -4.61 4.49 -12.61
C ILE A 6 -3.48 4.45 -11.59
N LEU A 7 -3.83 4.42 -10.31
CA LEU A 7 -2.86 4.35 -9.21
C LEU A 7 -2.88 2.94 -8.61
N ILE A 8 -1.70 2.35 -8.47
CA ILE A 8 -1.53 0.96 -8.05
C ILE A 8 -0.79 0.88 -6.71
N HIS A 9 -1.36 0.10 -5.77
CA HIS A 9 -0.68 -0.34 -4.56
C HIS A 9 -0.13 -1.75 -4.76
N PRO A 10 1.21 -1.90 -4.92
CA PRO A 10 1.80 -3.19 -5.27
C PRO A 10 1.90 -4.15 -4.07
N PRO A 11 1.93 -5.49 -4.29
CA PRO A 11 2.26 -6.46 -3.25
C PRO A 11 3.77 -6.45 -2.92
N VAL A 12 4.23 -6.71 -1.71
CA VAL A 12 3.48 -7.19 -0.56
C VAL A 12 3.59 -6.18 0.57
N SER A 13 2.47 -5.88 1.16
CA SER A 13 2.38 -5.16 2.42
C SER A 13 1.22 -5.73 3.26
N LYS A 14 1.16 -5.38 4.54
CA LYS A 14 0.12 -5.90 5.44
C LYS A 14 -1.29 -5.52 4.95
N PRO A 15 -2.19 -6.50 4.64
CA PRO A 15 -3.50 -6.23 4.05
C PRO A 15 -4.58 -5.97 5.12
N ALA A 16 -4.30 -5.11 6.11
CA ALA A 16 -5.21 -4.86 7.23
C ALA A 16 -6.03 -3.57 7.08
N GLU A 17 -5.61 -2.67 6.20
CA GLU A 17 -6.22 -1.36 6.01
C GLU A 17 -5.84 -0.79 4.63
N PRO A 18 -6.64 0.15 4.07
CA PRO A 18 -6.31 0.78 2.81
C PRO A 18 -5.05 1.66 2.91
N PRO A 19 -4.26 1.80 1.83
CA PRO A 19 -3.04 2.59 1.83
C PRO A 19 -3.35 4.10 1.91
N ALA A 20 -3.03 4.73 3.06
CA ALA A 20 -3.31 6.15 3.34
C ALA A 20 -2.75 7.11 2.27
N GLY A 21 -1.56 6.81 1.73
CA GLY A 21 -0.92 7.64 0.69
C GLY A 21 -1.74 7.68 -0.60
N LEU A 22 -2.26 6.53 -1.05
CA LEU A 22 -3.13 6.49 -2.23
C LEU A 22 -4.48 7.14 -1.97
N ALA A 23 -5.07 6.96 -0.78
CA ALA A 23 -6.30 7.64 -0.41
C ALA A 23 -6.13 9.17 -0.41
N LYS A 24 -4.96 9.67 0.01
CA LYS A 24 -4.63 11.10 -0.07
C LYS A 24 -4.54 11.59 -1.51
N LEU A 25 -3.89 10.83 -2.40
CA LEU A 25 -3.85 11.15 -3.83
C LEU A 25 -5.23 11.09 -4.48
N ALA A 26 -6.04 10.08 -4.15
CA ALA A 26 -7.43 9.96 -4.62
C ALA A 26 -8.27 11.18 -4.21
N GLY A 27 -8.15 11.63 -2.96
CA GLY A 27 -8.81 12.85 -2.49
C GLY A 27 -8.38 14.11 -3.24
N CYS A 28 -7.09 14.22 -3.57
CA CYS A 28 -6.56 15.31 -4.37
C CYS A 28 -7.11 15.27 -5.82
N LEU A 29 -7.09 14.12 -6.48
CA LEU A 29 -7.60 13.93 -7.84
C LEU A 29 -9.11 14.21 -7.92
N HIS A 30 -9.86 13.66 -6.95
CA HIS A 30 -11.31 13.87 -6.86
C HIS A 30 -11.68 15.35 -6.70
N ALA A 31 -11.01 16.07 -5.78
CA ALA A 31 -11.27 17.49 -5.52
C ALA A 31 -10.95 18.41 -6.71
N ASN A 32 -10.18 17.91 -7.69
CA ASN A 32 -9.85 18.61 -8.92
C ASN A 32 -10.60 18.05 -10.15
N GLY A 33 -11.61 17.19 -9.96
CA GLY A 33 -12.41 16.63 -11.04
C GLY A 33 -11.66 15.71 -12.00
N ILE A 34 -10.53 15.14 -11.57
CA ILE A 34 -9.70 14.27 -12.39
C ILE A 34 -10.17 12.83 -12.25
N GLY A 35 -10.57 12.21 -13.37
CA GLY A 35 -10.95 10.80 -13.43
C GLY A 35 -9.76 9.90 -13.09
N HIS A 36 -9.93 9.02 -12.12
CA HIS A 36 -8.90 8.11 -11.66
C HIS A 36 -9.47 6.77 -11.21
N GLU A 37 -8.65 5.74 -11.24
CA GLU A 37 -8.91 4.41 -10.67
C GLU A 37 -7.82 4.08 -9.66
N ILE A 38 -8.18 3.40 -8.57
CA ILE A 38 -7.25 2.83 -7.60
C ILE A 38 -7.32 1.31 -7.72
N ILE A 39 -6.16 0.67 -7.86
CA ILE A 39 -6.05 -0.79 -7.85
C ILE A 39 -5.15 -1.20 -6.69
N ASP A 40 -5.74 -1.84 -5.68
CA ASP A 40 -4.99 -2.45 -4.60
C ASP A 40 -4.55 -3.87 -5.00
N THR A 41 -3.48 -3.94 -5.82
CA THR A 41 -2.93 -5.23 -6.25
C THR A 41 -2.29 -6.01 -5.09
N ASN A 42 -2.03 -5.37 -3.96
CA ASN A 42 -1.58 -6.05 -2.76
C ASN A 42 -2.71 -6.89 -2.14
N LEU A 43 -3.85 -6.26 -1.86
CA LEU A 43 -5.01 -6.96 -1.30
C LEU A 43 -5.54 -8.01 -2.29
N GLU A 44 -5.82 -7.61 -3.53
CA GLU A 44 -6.34 -8.50 -4.57
C GLU A 44 -5.39 -9.69 -4.83
N GLY A 45 -4.08 -9.45 -4.93
CA GLY A 45 -3.07 -10.48 -5.19
C GLY A 45 -2.92 -11.46 -4.02
N LEU A 46 -2.93 -10.98 -2.78
CA LEU A 46 -2.88 -11.85 -1.61
C LEU A 46 -4.16 -12.70 -1.50
N LEU A 47 -5.33 -12.12 -1.70
CA LEU A 47 -6.58 -12.87 -1.73
C LEU A 47 -6.59 -13.91 -2.86
N TYR A 48 -6.10 -13.57 -4.05
CA TYR A 48 -5.93 -14.52 -5.15
C TYR A 48 -5.08 -15.73 -4.73
N LEU A 49 -3.92 -15.52 -4.11
CA LEU A 49 -3.06 -16.63 -3.65
C LEU A 49 -3.72 -17.48 -2.56
N ILE A 50 -4.44 -16.85 -1.64
CA ILE A 50 -5.14 -17.56 -0.55
C ILE A 50 -6.26 -18.43 -1.11
N THR A 51 -7.02 -17.94 -2.08
CA THR A 51 -8.18 -18.64 -2.66
C THR A 51 -7.82 -19.61 -3.78
N SER A 52 -6.62 -19.48 -4.36
CA SER A 52 -6.14 -20.39 -5.41
C SER A 52 -5.96 -21.83 -4.87
N PRO A 53 -6.07 -22.85 -5.75
CA PRO A 53 -5.73 -24.22 -5.39
C PRO A 53 -4.31 -24.31 -4.82
N VAL A 54 -4.15 -25.07 -3.74
CA VAL A 54 -2.81 -25.29 -3.16
C VAL A 54 -2.01 -26.16 -4.13
N PRO A 55 -0.81 -25.73 -4.57
CA PRO A 55 0.01 -26.53 -5.47
C PRO A 55 0.35 -27.90 -4.84
N GLU A 56 0.13 -28.96 -5.58
CA GLU A 56 0.57 -30.31 -5.21
C GLU A 56 2.09 -30.41 -5.38
N THR A 57 2.83 -30.04 -4.39
CA THR A 57 4.26 -30.28 -4.32
C THR A 57 4.49 -31.40 -3.32
N GLY A 58 4.89 -32.56 -3.74
CA GLY A 58 5.24 -33.83 -3.10
C GLY A 58 5.21 -34.04 -1.55
N GLU A 59 5.25 -32.99 -0.77
CA GLU A 59 5.06 -32.98 0.66
C GLU A 59 3.65 -32.51 1.02
N ASN A 60 2.71 -33.42 1.03
CA ASN A 60 1.35 -33.15 1.49
C ASN A 60 1.33 -33.15 3.02
N ASP A 61 1.75 -32.03 3.64
CA ASP A 61 1.71 -31.94 5.09
C ASP A 61 0.25 -31.72 5.54
N ARG A 62 -0.13 -32.45 6.60
CA ARG A 62 -1.48 -32.44 7.21
C ARG A 62 -1.94 -31.02 7.57
N TRP A 63 -1.03 -30.12 7.90
CA TRP A 63 -1.31 -28.74 8.27
C TRP A 63 -1.69 -27.88 7.05
N THR A 64 -1.02 -28.06 5.92
CA THR A 64 -1.36 -27.35 4.66
C THR A 64 -2.71 -27.82 4.13
N ALA A 65 -2.99 -29.14 4.14
CA ALA A 65 -4.29 -29.69 3.76
C ALA A 65 -5.42 -29.12 4.64
N ARG A 66 -5.19 -29.06 5.95
CA ARG A 66 -6.14 -28.45 6.90
C ARG A 66 -6.32 -26.96 6.62
N ALA A 67 -5.24 -26.19 6.45
CA ALA A 67 -5.30 -24.75 6.15
C ALA A 67 -6.12 -24.51 4.88
N GLY A 68 -5.92 -25.32 3.83
CA GLY A 68 -6.70 -25.25 2.59
C GLY A 68 -8.19 -25.52 2.80
N LYS A 69 -8.52 -26.52 3.64
CA LYS A 69 -9.93 -26.85 3.98
C LYS A 69 -10.65 -25.72 4.70
N HIS A 70 -9.95 -24.98 5.57
CA HIS A 70 -10.54 -23.92 6.41
C HIS A 70 -10.22 -22.51 5.92
N ARG A 71 -9.78 -22.33 4.65
CA ARG A 71 -9.33 -21.03 4.13
C ARG A 71 -10.42 -19.95 4.19
N GLU A 72 -11.62 -20.26 3.74
CA GLU A 72 -12.73 -19.31 3.71
C GLU A 72 -13.23 -18.97 5.13
N GLU A 73 -13.28 -19.98 6.00
CA GLU A 73 -13.62 -19.80 7.41
C GLU A 73 -12.59 -18.89 8.11
N ASN A 74 -11.29 -19.11 7.86
CA ASN A 74 -10.23 -18.28 8.42
C ASN A 74 -10.26 -16.84 7.85
N LEU A 75 -10.51 -16.65 6.54
CA LEU A 75 -10.65 -15.31 5.95
C LEU A 75 -11.84 -14.56 6.54
N SER A 76 -13.00 -15.23 6.63
CA SER A 76 -14.20 -14.64 7.25
C SER A 76 -13.95 -14.31 8.72
N ALA A 77 -13.30 -15.21 9.46
CA ALA A 77 -13.00 -15.01 10.87
C ALA A 77 -12.05 -13.81 11.11
N LEU A 78 -11.06 -13.59 10.23
CA LEU A 78 -10.16 -12.43 10.34
C LEU A 78 -10.88 -11.09 10.09
N ARG A 79 -12.04 -11.13 9.46
CA ARG A 79 -12.92 -9.96 9.23
C ARG A 79 -14.03 -9.84 10.28
N ASP A 80 -14.10 -10.76 11.26
CA ASP A 80 -15.10 -10.75 12.34
C ASP A 80 -14.40 -10.45 13.68
N GLY A 81 -14.88 -9.42 14.39
CA GLY A 81 -14.36 -9.02 15.70
C GLY A 81 -14.34 -10.14 16.76
N LYS A 82 -15.18 -11.19 16.62
CA LYS A 82 -15.25 -12.30 17.58
C LYS A 82 -13.96 -13.10 17.68
N ILE A 83 -13.22 -13.30 16.60
CA ILE A 83 -11.97 -14.07 16.66
C ILE A 83 -10.92 -13.38 17.54
N TYR A 84 -10.95 -12.05 17.59
CA TYR A 84 -9.97 -11.24 18.33
C TYR A 84 -10.17 -11.32 19.86
N GLN A 85 -11.30 -11.86 20.32
CA GLN A 85 -11.53 -12.18 21.73
C GLN A 85 -10.77 -13.45 22.16
N SER A 86 -10.26 -14.24 21.21
CA SER A 86 -9.48 -15.46 21.46
C SER A 86 -8.14 -15.38 20.74
N ARG A 87 -7.08 -15.03 21.49
CA ARG A 87 -5.71 -14.95 20.96
C ARG A 87 -5.29 -16.23 20.21
N SER A 88 -5.60 -17.40 20.76
CA SER A 88 -5.21 -18.68 20.16
C SER A 88 -5.93 -18.95 18.83
N ARG A 89 -7.20 -18.60 18.73
CA ARG A 89 -7.97 -18.73 17.47
C ARG A 89 -7.45 -17.76 16.42
N TYR A 90 -7.23 -16.50 16.79
CA TYR A 90 -6.66 -15.49 15.92
C TYR A 90 -5.28 -15.92 15.38
N GLN A 91 -4.36 -16.32 16.27
CA GLN A 91 -3.03 -16.77 15.87
C GLN A 91 -3.09 -17.99 14.93
N ARG A 92 -4.02 -18.91 15.15
CA ARG A 92 -4.22 -20.07 14.27
C ARG A 92 -4.72 -19.66 12.90
N ALA A 93 -5.73 -18.79 12.79
CA ALA A 93 -6.24 -18.30 11.51
C ALA A 93 -5.13 -17.60 10.71
N VAL A 94 -4.36 -16.70 11.33
CA VAL A 94 -3.22 -16.04 10.71
C VAL A 94 -2.15 -17.05 10.26
N ALA A 95 -1.82 -18.05 11.09
CA ALA A 95 -0.84 -19.09 10.76
C ALA A 95 -1.30 -19.96 9.59
N ASP A 96 -2.58 -20.35 9.55
CA ASP A 96 -3.14 -21.15 8.46
C ASP A 96 -3.13 -20.35 7.14
N ILE A 97 -3.52 -19.07 7.14
CA ILE A 97 -3.44 -18.19 5.97
C ILE A 97 -1.99 -18.00 5.50
N ASN A 98 -1.06 -17.69 6.42
CA ASN A 98 0.36 -17.58 6.08
C ASN A 98 0.92 -18.88 5.50
N ARG A 99 0.47 -20.04 5.97
CA ARG A 99 0.89 -21.34 5.43
C ARG A 99 0.47 -21.51 3.97
N LEU A 100 -0.74 -21.11 3.58
CA LEU A 100 -1.22 -21.18 2.20
C LEU A 100 -0.37 -20.33 1.27
N ILE A 101 -0.13 -19.06 1.62
CA ILE A 101 0.66 -18.16 0.77
C ILE A 101 2.15 -18.54 0.76
N SER A 102 2.70 -18.98 1.89
CA SER A 102 4.08 -19.50 1.95
C SER A 102 4.25 -20.73 1.06
N ARG A 103 3.25 -21.62 1.02
CA ARG A 103 3.27 -22.78 0.13
C ARG A 103 3.27 -22.36 -1.35
N ALA A 104 2.45 -21.39 -1.72
CA ALA A 104 2.45 -20.83 -3.07
C ALA A 104 3.82 -20.22 -3.44
N GLY A 105 4.47 -19.54 -2.49
CA GLY A 105 5.80 -18.94 -2.66
C GLY A 105 6.91 -19.97 -2.90
N LYS A 106 6.86 -21.14 -2.24
CA LYS A 106 7.91 -22.18 -2.35
C LYS A 106 8.15 -22.64 -3.79
N ALA A 107 7.11 -22.76 -4.61
CA ALA A 107 7.22 -23.15 -6.02
C ALA A 107 8.05 -22.15 -6.84
N TYR A 108 8.16 -20.91 -6.38
CA TYR A 108 8.90 -19.83 -7.01
C TYR A 108 10.21 -19.49 -6.28
N SER A 109 10.60 -20.25 -5.25
CA SER A 109 11.75 -19.96 -4.37
C SER A 109 11.58 -18.61 -3.62
N ILE A 110 10.34 -18.31 -3.19
CA ILE A 110 9.96 -17.10 -2.49
C ILE A 110 9.52 -17.46 -1.08
N ASP A 111 10.08 -16.77 -0.09
CA ASP A 111 9.56 -16.73 1.27
C ASP A 111 8.52 -15.62 1.36
N LEU A 112 7.25 -16.03 1.53
CA LEU A 112 6.09 -15.14 1.51
C LEU A 112 5.28 -15.25 2.78
N SER A 113 4.92 -14.08 3.32
CA SER A 113 3.96 -13.92 4.41
C SER A 113 2.93 -12.83 4.06
N LEU A 114 1.93 -12.63 4.91
CA LEU A 114 0.97 -11.52 4.77
C LEU A 114 1.60 -10.11 4.83
N ALA A 115 2.87 -10.01 5.22
CA ALA A 115 3.53 -8.72 5.42
C ALA A 115 4.90 -8.60 4.75
N ASP A 116 5.46 -9.69 4.21
CA ASP A 116 6.82 -9.69 3.68
C ASP A 116 6.94 -10.61 2.45
N TYR A 117 7.84 -10.25 1.55
CA TYR A 117 8.17 -10.98 0.31
C TYR A 117 9.69 -10.99 0.12
N ARG A 118 10.28 -12.17 0.09
CA ARG A 118 11.71 -12.37 -0.14
C ARG A 118 11.94 -13.38 -1.23
N ASP A 119 12.54 -12.95 -2.31
CA ASP A 119 13.02 -13.84 -3.38
C ASP A 119 14.45 -14.31 -3.04
N SER A 120 14.71 -15.61 -3.15
CA SER A 120 16.04 -16.17 -2.86
C SER A 120 17.09 -15.87 -3.95
N ARG A 121 16.65 -15.43 -5.13
CA ARG A 121 17.48 -15.19 -6.32
C ARG A 121 17.70 -13.72 -6.60
N LEU A 122 16.73 -12.87 -6.24
CA LEU A 122 16.74 -11.43 -6.51
C LEU A 122 16.58 -10.64 -5.20
N THR A 123 17.32 -9.54 -5.08
CA THR A 123 17.22 -8.66 -3.92
C THR A 123 16.76 -7.27 -4.32
N PRO A 124 15.79 -6.68 -3.58
CA PRO A 124 15.25 -5.35 -3.91
C PRO A 124 16.24 -4.21 -3.65
N VAL A 125 17.38 -4.46 -3.02
CA VAL A 125 18.41 -3.44 -2.75
C VAL A 125 19.42 -3.28 -3.89
N LYS A 126 19.31 -4.07 -4.96
CA LYS A 126 20.16 -3.98 -6.14
C LYS A 126 19.33 -3.58 -7.36
N SER A 127 19.67 -2.45 -7.99
CA SER A 127 18.98 -1.97 -9.19
C SER A 127 19.00 -3.00 -10.33
N GLY A 128 20.10 -3.73 -10.51
CA GLY A 128 20.21 -4.80 -11.52
C GLY A 128 19.21 -5.93 -11.30
N ASP A 129 18.87 -6.28 -10.06
CA ASP A 129 17.88 -7.32 -9.76
C ASP A 129 16.44 -6.81 -9.97
N LEU A 130 16.20 -5.51 -9.73
CA LEU A 130 14.93 -4.86 -10.09
C LEU A 130 14.73 -4.85 -11.61
N LEU A 131 15.77 -4.55 -12.39
CA LEU A 131 15.73 -4.62 -13.86
C LEU A 131 15.44 -6.04 -14.34
N LYS A 132 16.08 -7.06 -13.76
CA LYS A 132 15.79 -8.47 -14.07
C LYS A 132 14.35 -8.85 -13.76
N ALA A 133 13.78 -8.36 -12.65
CA ALA A 133 12.38 -8.59 -12.35
C ALA A 133 11.44 -7.98 -13.41
N ALA A 134 11.80 -6.81 -13.96
CA ALA A 134 11.06 -6.19 -15.06
C ALA A 134 11.26 -6.94 -16.40
N GLU A 135 12.44 -7.47 -16.64
CA GLU A 135 12.73 -8.27 -17.84
C GLU A 135 12.00 -9.61 -17.87
N THR A 136 11.67 -10.19 -16.72
CA THR A 136 11.03 -11.51 -16.64
C THR A 136 9.80 -11.53 -15.76
N PRO A 137 8.78 -10.69 -16.05
CA PRO A 137 7.60 -10.54 -15.20
C PRO A 137 6.83 -11.85 -14.96
N GLN A 138 6.88 -12.77 -15.93
CA GLN A 138 6.26 -14.10 -15.85
C GLN A 138 6.87 -15.00 -14.76
N ASN A 139 8.06 -14.68 -14.26
CA ASN A 139 8.71 -15.40 -13.16
C ASN A 139 8.26 -14.90 -11.78
N ASN A 140 7.45 -13.83 -11.72
CA ASN A 140 6.90 -13.33 -10.48
C ASN A 140 5.71 -14.19 -10.02
N LEU A 141 5.64 -14.48 -8.73
CA LEU A 141 4.57 -15.28 -8.13
C LEU A 141 3.17 -14.71 -8.39
N PHE A 142 3.04 -13.39 -8.41
CA PHE A 142 1.75 -12.73 -8.65
C PHE A 142 1.42 -12.54 -10.14
N TYR A 143 2.27 -13.01 -11.06
CA TYR A 143 2.04 -12.86 -12.49
C TYR A 143 0.68 -13.41 -12.97
N PRO A 144 0.23 -14.60 -12.55
CA PRO A 144 -1.08 -15.13 -12.99
C PRO A 144 -2.27 -14.25 -12.57
N TYR A 145 -2.11 -13.49 -11.48
CA TYR A 145 -3.09 -12.52 -11.02
C TYR A 145 -2.94 -11.18 -11.74
N PHE A 146 -1.74 -10.57 -11.69
CA PHE A 146 -1.61 -9.19 -12.15
C PHE A 146 -1.64 -9.04 -13.68
N ALA A 147 -1.23 -10.06 -14.45
CA ALA A 147 -1.19 -9.95 -15.90
C ALA A 147 -2.57 -9.66 -16.51
N PRO A 148 -3.63 -10.45 -16.27
CA PRO A 148 -4.96 -10.14 -16.77
C PRO A 148 -5.54 -8.85 -16.15
N ARG A 149 -5.24 -8.54 -14.88
CA ARG A 149 -5.71 -7.33 -14.20
C ARG A 149 -5.15 -6.07 -14.85
N LEU A 150 -3.84 -6.06 -15.14
CA LEU A 150 -3.17 -4.94 -15.82
C LEU A 150 -3.53 -4.85 -17.31
N GLU A 151 -3.77 -5.96 -17.99
CA GLU A 151 -4.32 -5.92 -19.36
C GLU A 151 -5.68 -5.22 -19.41
N ASN A 152 -6.55 -5.49 -18.43
CA ASN A 152 -7.83 -4.81 -18.35
C ASN A 152 -7.66 -3.32 -18.01
N ALA A 153 -6.73 -2.98 -17.12
CA ALA A 153 -6.39 -1.58 -16.81
C ALA A 153 -5.89 -0.82 -18.05
N LEU A 154 -5.06 -1.45 -18.89
CA LEU A 154 -4.56 -0.84 -20.13
C LEU A 154 -5.66 -0.61 -21.18
N LYS A 155 -6.75 -1.40 -21.19
CA LYS A 155 -7.89 -1.18 -22.11
C LYS A 155 -8.63 0.11 -21.81
N GLU A 156 -8.58 0.61 -20.57
CA GLU A 156 -9.14 1.94 -20.20
C GLU A 156 -8.34 3.11 -20.79
N ASN A 157 -7.20 2.82 -21.41
CA ASN A 157 -6.30 3.78 -22.06
C ASN A 157 -5.94 4.98 -21.17
N PRO A 158 -5.44 4.75 -19.94
CA PRO A 158 -5.06 5.82 -19.02
C PRO A 158 -3.86 6.60 -19.58
N GLU A 159 -3.82 7.90 -19.34
CA GLU A 159 -2.66 8.72 -19.70
C GLU A 159 -1.43 8.32 -18.87
N PHE A 160 -1.65 8.03 -17.57
CA PHE A 160 -0.60 7.61 -16.65
C PHE A 160 -1.00 6.36 -15.87
N ILE A 161 -0.01 5.53 -15.54
CA ILE A 161 -0.09 4.50 -14.50
C ILE A 161 0.93 4.84 -13.42
N GLY A 162 0.44 5.04 -12.19
CA GLY A 162 1.26 5.39 -11.04
C GLY A 162 1.38 4.23 -10.05
N PHE A 163 2.59 3.97 -9.57
CA PHE A 163 2.87 2.98 -8.52
C PHE A 163 3.24 3.66 -7.22
N SER A 164 2.62 3.24 -6.10
CA SER A 164 2.94 3.69 -4.74
C SER A 164 3.85 2.67 -4.05
N LEU A 165 5.16 2.81 -4.22
CA LEU A 165 6.19 1.92 -3.70
C LEU A 165 6.70 2.42 -2.35
N ASN A 166 6.34 1.72 -1.26
CA ASN A 166 6.63 2.15 0.11
C ASN A 166 7.59 1.23 0.86
N TYR A 167 7.65 -0.06 0.50
CA TYR A 167 8.41 -1.09 1.21
C TYR A 167 9.30 -1.89 0.25
N LEU A 168 10.43 -2.38 0.76
CA LEU A 168 11.31 -3.27 -0.01
C LEU A 168 10.61 -4.55 -0.47
N SER A 169 9.68 -5.07 0.35
CA SER A 169 8.84 -6.24 0.00
C SER A 169 7.96 -6.03 -1.23
N GLN A 170 7.69 -4.79 -1.63
CA GLN A 170 6.89 -4.45 -2.81
C GLN A 170 7.75 -4.31 -4.09
N ALA A 171 9.05 -4.06 -3.93
CA ALA A 171 9.86 -3.56 -5.04
C ALA A 171 9.97 -4.53 -6.23
N LEU A 172 10.29 -5.81 -5.99
CA LEU A 172 10.41 -6.80 -7.08
C LEU A 172 9.08 -7.01 -7.82
N CYS A 173 7.96 -7.04 -7.08
CA CYS A 173 6.63 -7.14 -7.68
C CYS A 173 6.27 -5.88 -8.49
N THR A 174 6.61 -4.69 -7.99
CA THR A 174 6.41 -3.43 -8.70
C THR A 174 7.14 -3.43 -10.04
N PHE A 175 8.42 -3.81 -10.05
CA PHE A 175 9.22 -3.84 -11.27
C PHE A 175 8.75 -4.93 -12.25
N ALA A 176 8.30 -6.08 -11.77
CA ALA A 176 7.66 -7.09 -12.62
C ALA A 176 6.40 -6.55 -13.30
N MET A 177 5.53 -5.84 -12.57
CA MET A 177 4.33 -5.20 -13.14
C MET A 177 4.69 -4.10 -14.15
N ILE A 178 5.68 -3.26 -13.85
CA ILE A 178 6.18 -2.23 -14.78
C ILE A 178 6.70 -2.88 -16.06
N GLY A 179 7.52 -3.93 -15.95
CA GLY A 179 8.04 -4.68 -17.09
C GLY A 179 6.94 -5.30 -17.94
N PHE A 180 5.90 -5.84 -17.32
CA PHE A 180 4.71 -6.33 -18.03
C PHE A 180 4.01 -5.23 -18.81
N ILE A 181 3.75 -4.07 -18.20
CA ILE A 181 3.11 -2.92 -18.85
C ILE A 181 3.95 -2.45 -20.05
N ARG A 182 5.27 -2.30 -19.89
CA ARG A 182 6.17 -1.87 -20.97
C ARG A 182 6.17 -2.84 -22.18
N ARG A 183 6.02 -4.13 -21.94
CA ARG A 183 5.89 -5.12 -23.03
C ARG A 183 4.57 -5.00 -23.77
N ARG A 184 3.48 -4.71 -23.07
CA ARG A 184 2.14 -4.58 -23.67
C ARG A 184 1.93 -3.23 -24.33
N ASN A 185 2.39 -2.16 -23.71
CA ASN A 185 2.30 -0.79 -24.21
C ASN A 185 3.61 -0.03 -23.90
N PRO A 186 4.58 -0.04 -24.82
CA PRO A 186 5.87 0.65 -24.63
C PRO A 186 5.75 2.16 -24.41
N ARG A 187 4.64 2.77 -24.87
CA ARG A 187 4.41 4.21 -24.75
C ARG A 187 3.63 4.62 -23.50
N GLN A 188 3.15 3.66 -22.70
CA GLN A 188 2.42 3.96 -21.47
C GLN A 188 3.29 4.80 -20.53
N LYS A 189 2.80 5.97 -20.12
CA LYS A 189 3.52 6.78 -19.13
C LYS A 189 3.41 6.19 -17.74
N ILE A 190 4.56 5.95 -17.10
CA ILE A 190 4.69 5.31 -15.79
C ILE A 190 5.30 6.28 -14.79
N VAL A 191 4.60 6.47 -13.68
CA VAL A 191 5.01 7.29 -12.54
C VAL A 191 5.31 6.38 -11.34
N LEU A 192 6.45 6.55 -10.70
CA LEU A 192 6.82 5.84 -9.48
C LEU A 192 6.95 6.82 -8.33
N GLY A 193 6.17 6.62 -7.28
CA GLY A 193 6.20 7.39 -6.04
C GLY A 193 6.15 6.50 -4.80
N GLY A 194 6.05 7.10 -3.63
CA GLY A 194 6.01 6.42 -2.34
C GLY A 194 7.27 6.62 -1.51
N SER A 195 7.26 6.15 -0.25
CA SER A 195 8.34 6.43 0.71
C SER A 195 9.65 5.77 0.32
N LEU A 196 9.64 4.52 -0.16
CA LEU A 196 10.87 3.86 -0.63
C LEU A 196 11.46 4.57 -1.86
N THR A 197 10.59 4.99 -2.78
CA THR A 197 11.01 5.78 -3.95
C THR A 197 11.64 7.10 -3.54
N THR A 198 11.11 7.76 -2.49
CA THR A 198 11.66 9.00 -1.93
C THR A 198 13.07 8.76 -1.39
N SER A 199 13.28 7.68 -0.62
CA SER A 199 14.61 7.30 -0.13
C SER A 199 15.59 7.06 -1.28
N TRP A 200 15.19 6.33 -2.31
CA TRP A 200 16.04 6.07 -3.48
C TRP A 200 16.39 7.35 -4.23
N ALA A 201 15.41 8.21 -4.47
CA ALA A 201 15.65 9.48 -5.16
C ALA A 201 16.67 10.36 -4.43
N LYS A 202 16.63 10.39 -3.10
CA LYS A 202 17.64 11.11 -2.28
C LYS A 202 19.05 10.53 -2.44
N ILE A 203 19.18 9.21 -2.44
CA ILE A 203 20.49 8.54 -2.61
C ILE A 203 21.05 8.79 -4.01
N THR A 204 20.20 8.78 -5.05
CA THR A 204 20.63 8.95 -6.45
C THR A 204 20.72 10.42 -6.88
N GLY A 205 20.51 11.38 -5.99
CA GLY A 205 20.45 12.80 -6.33
C GLY A 205 19.32 13.13 -7.30
N ASN A 206 18.16 12.48 -7.13
CA ASN A 206 16.98 12.57 -7.98
C ASN A 206 17.20 12.11 -9.45
N LYS A 207 18.26 11.36 -9.73
CA LYS A 207 18.49 10.79 -11.05
C LYS A 207 17.60 9.55 -11.23
N ASN A 208 16.91 9.49 -12.37
CA ASN A 208 16.19 8.28 -12.75
C ASN A 208 17.16 7.22 -13.27
N VAL A 209 17.50 6.26 -12.39
CA VAL A 209 18.40 5.15 -12.71
C VAL A 209 17.69 4.00 -13.45
N PHE A 210 16.39 4.10 -13.65
CA PHE A 210 15.53 3.10 -14.33
C PHE A 210 15.02 3.62 -15.68
N GLY A 211 15.86 4.35 -16.41
CA GLY A 211 15.53 4.92 -17.72
C GLY A 211 14.96 3.87 -18.66
N GLY A 212 13.92 4.24 -19.42
CA GLY A 212 13.20 3.33 -20.32
C GLY A 212 12.09 2.51 -19.65
N LEU A 213 12.13 2.31 -18.30
CA LEU A 213 11.05 1.66 -17.55
C LEU A 213 10.12 2.65 -16.88
N ILE A 214 10.65 3.69 -16.29
CA ILE A 214 9.92 4.69 -15.50
C ILE A 214 10.11 6.05 -16.14
N ASP A 215 9.00 6.76 -16.42
CA ASP A 215 9.05 8.09 -17.02
C ASP A 215 9.26 9.17 -15.96
N GLU A 216 8.65 9.02 -14.79
CA GLU A 216 8.70 10.02 -13.73
C GLU A 216 8.92 9.36 -12.37
N ILE A 217 9.87 9.86 -11.61
CA ILE A 217 10.11 9.51 -10.19
C ILE A 217 9.66 10.67 -9.33
N VAL A 218 8.66 10.43 -8.46
CA VAL A 218 8.10 11.45 -7.57
C VAL A 218 8.60 11.20 -6.15
N ALA A 219 9.52 12.06 -5.71
CA ALA A 219 10.05 12.04 -4.35
C ALA A 219 9.21 12.93 -3.42
N GLY A 220 8.91 12.43 -2.22
CA GLY A 220 8.12 13.15 -1.22
C GLY A 220 6.63 13.17 -1.53
N ALA A 221 5.98 14.29 -1.23
CA ALA A 221 4.54 14.48 -1.44
C ALA A 221 4.18 14.52 -2.93
N GLY A 222 3.33 13.61 -3.34
CA GLY A 222 3.03 13.42 -4.76
C GLY A 222 1.92 14.32 -5.33
N GLU A 223 1.10 14.97 -4.50
CA GLU A 223 -0.14 15.65 -4.93
C GLU A 223 0.13 16.73 -5.96
N LYS A 224 1.05 17.66 -5.67
CA LYS A 224 1.36 18.77 -6.60
C LYS A 224 1.92 18.23 -7.91
N ARG A 225 2.93 17.35 -7.83
CA ARG A 225 3.57 16.81 -9.03
C ARG A 225 2.59 16.02 -9.90
N LEU A 226 1.67 15.26 -9.26
CA LEU A 226 0.65 14.52 -9.97
C LEU A 226 -0.32 15.42 -10.71
N LEU A 227 -0.77 16.52 -10.08
CA LEU A 227 -1.62 17.52 -10.72
C LEU A 227 -0.91 18.21 -11.90
N ASP A 228 0.37 18.55 -11.75
CA ASP A 228 1.17 19.17 -12.80
C ASP A 228 1.29 18.24 -14.03
N LEU A 229 1.56 16.94 -13.80
CA LEU A 229 1.61 15.92 -14.86
C LEU A 229 0.27 15.78 -15.61
N LEU A 230 -0.84 15.94 -14.91
CA LEU A 230 -2.19 15.83 -15.46
C LEU A 230 -2.74 17.17 -16.01
N GLY A 231 -1.88 18.21 -16.06
CA GLY A 231 -2.21 19.51 -16.64
C GLY A 231 -3.04 20.42 -15.73
N CYS A 232 -3.09 20.14 -14.42
CA CYS A 232 -3.85 20.90 -13.42
C CYS A 232 -2.90 21.71 -12.52
N GLN A 233 -2.34 22.82 -13.01
CA GLN A 233 -1.30 23.59 -12.31
C GLN A 233 -1.79 24.29 -11.05
N ASP A 234 -3.02 24.82 -11.06
CA ASP A 234 -3.64 25.56 -9.95
C ASP A 234 -4.57 24.67 -9.09
N GLY A 235 -4.36 23.36 -9.14
CA GLY A 235 -5.20 22.40 -8.45
C GLY A 235 -5.06 22.44 -6.93
N LYS A 236 -6.14 22.06 -6.24
CA LYS A 236 -6.19 21.95 -4.78
C LYS A 236 -5.39 20.75 -4.30
N ILE A 237 -4.27 20.97 -3.60
CA ILE A 237 -3.43 19.92 -3.03
C ILE A 237 -3.80 19.56 -1.59
N ASP A 238 -4.39 20.51 -0.88
CA ASP A 238 -4.72 20.39 0.54
C ASP A 238 -6.15 19.89 0.74
N THR A 239 -6.38 18.62 0.40
CA THR A 239 -7.66 17.93 0.40
C THR A 239 -7.67 16.81 1.44
N PRO A 240 -8.82 16.41 2.00
CA PRO A 240 -8.90 15.19 2.80
C PRO A 240 -8.62 13.95 1.94
N PRO A 241 -8.20 12.83 2.55
CA PRO A 241 -8.10 11.55 1.84
C PRO A 241 -9.49 11.06 1.40
N ASP A 242 -9.53 10.28 0.31
CA ASP A 242 -10.76 9.67 -0.22
C ASP A 242 -10.61 8.14 -0.28
N TYR A 243 -11.47 7.45 0.46
CA TYR A 243 -11.46 6.00 0.58
C TYR A 243 -12.56 5.29 -0.22
N ARG A 244 -13.39 6.03 -0.97
CA ARG A 244 -14.56 5.45 -1.69
C ARG A 244 -14.20 4.43 -2.77
N SER A 245 -13.00 4.54 -3.33
CA SER A 245 -12.49 3.61 -4.36
C SER A 245 -11.83 2.35 -3.78
N PHE A 246 -11.76 2.21 -2.46
CA PHE A 246 -11.13 1.07 -1.81
C PHE A 246 -12.17 0.03 -1.35
N PRO A 247 -11.88 -1.28 -1.47
CA PRO A 247 -12.74 -2.35 -0.98
C PRO A 247 -12.57 -2.51 0.54
N VAL A 248 -13.03 -1.51 1.31
CA VAL A 248 -12.76 -1.38 2.75
C VAL A 248 -13.20 -2.57 3.60
N HIS A 249 -14.14 -3.38 3.12
CA HIS A 249 -14.63 -4.58 3.80
C HIS A 249 -13.82 -5.85 3.48
N ASP A 250 -12.91 -5.79 2.50
CA ASP A 250 -12.12 -6.94 2.08
C ASP A 250 -10.78 -7.05 2.80
N TYR A 251 -10.36 -5.99 3.51
CA TYR A 251 -9.16 -6.02 4.33
C TYR A 251 -9.27 -7.01 5.48
N LEU A 252 -8.14 -7.62 5.86
CA LEU A 252 -8.07 -8.62 6.92
C LEU A 252 -7.97 -7.94 8.29
N SER A 253 -9.03 -7.32 8.71
CA SER A 253 -9.17 -6.61 9.97
C SER A 253 -10.58 -6.82 10.56
N PRO A 254 -10.73 -6.77 11.89
CA PRO A 254 -12.01 -7.09 12.57
C PRO A 254 -13.09 -6.04 12.34
N VAL A 255 -12.68 -4.87 11.91
CA VAL A 255 -13.52 -3.70 11.65
C VAL A 255 -12.89 -2.89 10.53
N THR A 256 -13.66 -2.04 9.88
CA THR A 256 -13.09 -1.07 8.95
C THR A 256 -12.12 -0.15 9.70
N ILE A 257 -10.85 -0.13 9.27
CA ILE A 257 -9.84 0.76 9.82
C ILE A 257 -9.74 1.98 8.91
N LEU A 258 -9.75 3.17 9.52
CA LEU A 258 -9.49 4.45 8.85
C LEU A 258 -8.03 4.86 9.11
N PRO A 259 -7.09 4.66 8.19
CA PRO A 259 -5.75 5.20 8.32
C PRO A 259 -5.77 6.71 8.03
N PHE A 260 -5.11 7.50 8.88
CA PHE A 260 -5.11 8.95 8.75
C PHE A 260 -3.75 9.54 9.15
N CYS A 261 -3.20 10.42 8.31
CA CYS A 261 -1.98 11.19 8.62
C CYS A 261 -2.36 12.55 9.21
N THR A 262 -1.87 12.86 10.41
CA THR A 262 -2.04 14.19 11.03
C THR A 262 -0.94 15.16 10.63
N ALA A 263 0.20 14.64 10.14
CA ALA A 263 1.34 15.43 9.69
C ALA A 263 2.11 14.70 8.58
N ARG A 264 2.88 15.44 7.80
CA ARG A 264 3.98 14.90 6.98
C ARG A 264 5.28 15.07 7.73
N GLY A 265 6.18 14.10 7.62
CA GLY A 265 7.42 14.08 8.37
C GLY A 265 7.22 13.83 9.86
N CYS A 266 8.29 13.98 10.64
CA CYS A 266 8.27 13.74 12.07
C CYS A 266 8.70 14.99 12.83
N TYR A 267 7.94 15.41 13.84
CA TYR A 267 8.28 16.60 14.66
C TYR A 267 9.57 16.44 15.44
N TRP A 268 9.93 15.19 15.78
CA TRP A 268 11.13 14.92 16.59
C TRP A 268 12.43 15.01 15.80
N ARG A 269 12.54 14.37 14.65
CA ARG A 269 13.69 14.42 13.70
C ARG A 269 15.09 14.17 14.29
N GLN A 270 15.22 13.52 15.46
CA GLN A 270 16.52 13.32 16.11
C GLN A 270 17.02 11.87 16.06
N CYS A 271 16.19 10.91 15.64
CA CYS A 271 16.61 9.51 15.58
C CYS A 271 17.67 9.31 14.50
N SER A 272 18.83 8.75 14.88
CA SER A 272 19.98 8.56 13.99
C SER A 272 19.73 7.56 12.85
N PHE A 273 18.83 6.60 13.06
CA PHE A 273 18.48 5.53 12.13
C PHE A 273 17.26 5.84 11.27
N CYS A 274 16.60 6.97 11.46
CA CYS A 274 15.31 7.26 10.84
C CYS A 274 15.50 7.81 9.41
N PRO A 275 14.83 7.21 8.40
CA PRO A 275 14.88 7.70 7.02
C PRO A 275 14.35 9.13 6.89
N GLU A 276 13.30 9.51 7.61
CA GLU A 276 12.75 10.88 7.62
C GLU A 276 13.83 11.96 7.87
N LYS A 277 14.77 11.66 8.78
CA LYS A 277 15.90 12.54 9.06
C LYS A 277 16.90 12.55 7.92
N ALA A 278 17.26 11.36 7.41
CA ALA A 278 18.23 11.19 6.33
C ALA A 278 17.74 11.84 5.02
N GLU A 279 16.43 11.72 4.74
CA GLU A 279 15.77 12.32 3.58
C GLU A 279 15.60 13.85 3.70
N GLY A 280 15.77 14.41 4.89
CA GLY A 280 15.55 15.83 5.14
C GLY A 280 14.07 16.23 5.05
N SER A 281 13.14 15.28 5.27
CA SER A 281 11.70 15.54 5.23
C SER A 281 11.29 16.64 6.19
N LEU A 282 10.54 17.64 5.69
CA LEU A 282 10.03 18.73 6.53
C LEU A 282 8.83 18.23 7.35
N TYR A 283 8.74 18.70 8.60
CA TYR A 283 7.56 18.48 9.42
C TYR A 283 6.47 19.49 9.05
N LEU A 284 5.38 19.02 8.51
CA LEU A 284 4.23 19.81 8.04
C LEU A 284 2.96 19.28 8.70
N PRO A 285 2.58 19.76 9.91
CA PRO A 285 1.37 19.30 10.59
C PRO A 285 0.11 19.94 10.02
N LEU A 286 -0.99 19.19 10.07
CA LEU A 286 -2.33 19.77 10.01
C LEU A 286 -2.65 20.46 11.32
N SER A 287 -3.49 21.52 11.29
CA SER A 287 -3.97 22.11 12.54
C SER A 287 -4.86 21.11 13.29
N PRO A 288 -4.83 21.10 14.63
CA PRO A 288 -5.65 20.17 15.43
C PRO A 288 -7.16 20.26 15.13
N ALA A 289 -7.68 21.45 14.91
CA ALA A 289 -9.07 21.66 14.52
C ALA A 289 -9.42 21.01 13.19
N ARG A 290 -8.49 21.09 12.24
CA ARG A 290 -8.65 20.45 10.92
C ARG A 290 -8.57 18.93 11.00
N VAL A 291 -7.67 18.39 11.80
CA VAL A 291 -7.59 16.93 12.04
C VAL A 291 -8.92 16.42 12.59
N LEU A 292 -9.44 17.07 13.62
CA LEU A 292 -10.72 16.68 14.21
C LEU A 292 -11.87 16.74 13.20
N SER A 293 -12.00 17.84 12.47
CA SER A 293 -13.03 18.02 11.45
C SER A 293 -12.95 16.96 10.34
N GLN A 294 -11.75 16.67 9.84
CA GLN A 294 -11.58 15.64 8.82
C GLN A 294 -11.88 14.23 9.36
N LEU A 295 -11.46 13.90 10.58
CA LEU A 295 -11.77 12.61 11.19
C LEU A 295 -13.27 12.43 11.40
N GLN A 296 -13.99 13.46 11.83
CA GLN A 296 -15.45 13.42 11.97
C GLN A 296 -16.15 13.24 10.62
N THR A 297 -15.71 13.96 9.59
CA THR A 297 -16.28 13.83 8.23
C THR A 297 -16.04 12.41 7.68
N LEU A 298 -14.82 11.92 7.75
CA LEU A 298 -14.46 10.57 7.29
C LEU A 298 -15.14 9.49 8.13
N GLY A 299 -15.28 9.71 9.44
CA GLY A 299 -16.03 8.84 10.33
C GLY A 299 -17.47 8.66 9.91
N GLY A 300 -18.14 9.76 9.54
CA GLY A 300 -19.51 9.74 9.00
C GLY A 300 -19.64 9.07 7.62
N GLN A 301 -18.58 9.09 6.80
CA GLN A 301 -18.58 8.50 5.46
C GLN A 301 -18.24 6.99 5.46
N MET A 302 -17.27 6.59 6.27
CA MET A 302 -16.72 5.21 6.26
C MET A 302 -17.28 4.34 7.39
N HIS A 303 -17.85 4.93 8.42
CA HIS A 303 -18.26 4.22 9.65
C HIS A 303 -17.17 3.28 10.18
N PRO A 304 -15.93 3.76 10.39
CA PRO A 304 -14.84 2.92 10.83
C PRO A 304 -15.05 2.43 12.26
N GLY A 305 -14.61 1.24 12.57
CA GLY A 305 -14.54 0.75 13.96
C GLY A 305 -13.26 1.17 14.67
N LEU A 306 -12.24 1.64 13.93
CA LEU A 306 -10.94 2.03 14.47
C LEU A 306 -10.27 3.07 13.57
N ILE A 307 -9.64 4.09 14.15
CA ILE A 307 -8.78 5.04 13.44
C ILE A 307 -7.32 4.67 13.71
N HIS A 308 -6.52 4.54 12.66
CA HIS A 308 -5.07 4.39 12.75
C HIS A 308 -4.40 5.71 12.37
N LEU A 309 -3.79 6.39 13.34
CA LEU A 309 -2.95 7.55 13.08
C LEU A 309 -1.59 7.06 12.58
N VAL A 310 -1.37 7.13 11.26
CA VAL A 310 -0.20 6.52 10.59
C VAL A 310 1.05 7.41 10.63
N ASP A 311 1.05 8.43 11.48
CA ASP A 311 2.20 9.30 11.70
C ASP A 311 3.37 8.53 12.31
N ASN A 312 4.60 8.86 11.96
CA ASN A 312 5.81 8.30 12.60
C ASN A 312 5.87 8.63 14.10
N ALA A 313 5.29 9.75 14.49
CA ALA A 313 5.03 10.14 15.86
C ALA A 313 3.91 11.19 15.89
N VAL A 314 2.78 10.85 16.48
CA VAL A 314 1.64 11.78 16.68
C VAL A 314 2.09 12.89 17.64
N SER A 315 1.88 14.15 17.25
CA SER A 315 2.34 15.29 18.04
C SER A 315 1.53 15.46 19.34
N PRO A 316 2.16 16.01 20.40
CA PRO A 316 1.45 16.30 21.66
C PRO A 316 0.19 17.16 21.49
N ALA A 317 0.21 18.11 20.54
CA ALA A 317 -0.96 18.96 20.26
C ALA A 317 -2.16 18.16 19.73
N ILE A 318 -1.90 17.21 18.82
CA ILE A 318 -2.95 16.31 18.31
C ILE A 318 -3.46 15.39 19.43
N LEU A 319 -2.55 14.77 20.22
CA LEU A 319 -2.95 13.93 21.34
C LEU A 319 -3.86 14.70 22.32
N LYS A 320 -3.46 15.91 22.72
CA LYS A 320 -4.27 16.76 23.58
C LYS A 320 -5.65 17.05 22.99
N THR A 321 -5.72 17.36 21.70
CA THR A 321 -7.00 17.65 21.04
C THR A 321 -7.90 16.43 21.00
N LEU A 322 -7.39 15.25 20.64
CA LEU A 322 -8.19 14.02 20.53
C LEU A 322 -8.60 13.47 21.89
N THR A 323 -7.87 13.75 22.97
CA THR A 323 -8.28 13.40 24.33
C THR A 323 -9.36 14.33 24.87
N GLN A 324 -9.37 15.59 24.46
CA GLN A 324 -10.39 16.57 24.86
C GLN A 324 -11.64 16.51 23.98
N ASN A 325 -11.49 16.14 22.72
CA ASN A 325 -12.56 16.10 21.71
C ASN A 325 -12.50 14.76 20.97
N SER A 326 -13.32 13.83 21.43
CA SER A 326 -13.35 12.49 20.81
C SER A 326 -13.76 12.58 19.33
N PRO A 327 -13.06 11.88 18.41
CA PRO A 327 -13.52 11.73 17.03
C PRO A 327 -14.73 10.79 16.89
N GLY A 328 -15.27 10.26 17.99
CA GLY A 328 -16.42 9.36 18.02
C GLY A 328 -16.06 7.88 17.77
N VAL A 329 -14.81 7.58 17.50
CA VAL A 329 -14.30 6.23 17.18
C VAL A 329 -13.00 6.00 17.96
N PRO A 330 -12.73 4.78 18.48
CA PRO A 330 -11.43 4.44 19.05
C PRO A 330 -10.30 4.69 18.05
N TRP A 331 -9.16 5.13 18.57
CA TRP A 331 -7.98 5.39 17.74
C TRP A 331 -6.70 4.91 18.40
N TYR A 332 -5.68 4.66 17.58
CA TYR A 332 -4.33 4.36 18.03
C TYR A 332 -3.30 4.99 17.08
N GLY A 333 -2.09 5.10 17.55
CA GLY A 333 -0.96 5.62 16.76
C GLY A 333 0.35 5.51 17.55
N PHE A 334 1.44 5.79 16.88
CA PHE A 334 2.74 5.87 17.52
C PHE A 334 2.97 7.27 18.09
N THR A 335 3.48 7.34 19.29
CA THR A 335 3.89 8.61 19.90
C THR A 335 5.23 8.46 20.60
N ARG A 336 5.85 9.59 20.88
CA ARG A 336 7.06 9.62 21.69
C ARG A 336 6.69 10.00 23.12
N ILE A 337 7.13 9.19 24.03
CA ILE A 337 7.08 9.51 25.47
C ILE A 337 8.31 10.37 25.76
N THR A 338 8.09 11.60 26.17
CA THR A 338 9.10 12.52 26.68
C THR A 338 8.84 12.77 28.16
N PRO A 339 9.89 12.97 28.97
CA PRO A 339 9.70 13.36 30.38
C PRO A 339 8.89 14.65 30.49
#